data_23ba82fb9893b4a8f4d0664c760c4f8a
#
_entry.id   23ba82fb9893b4a8f4d0664c760c4f8a
#
_cell.length_a   1.000
_cell.length_b   1.000
_cell.length_c   1.000
_cell.angle_alpha   90.00
_cell.angle_beta   90.00
_cell.angle_gamma   90.00
#
_symmetry.space_group_name_H-M   'P 1'
#
loop_
_entity.id
_entity.type
_entity.pdbx_description
1 polymer ?
#
loop_
_entity_poly.entity_id
_entity_poly.type
_entity_poly.pdbx_seq_one_letter_code
_entity_poly.pdbx_strand_id
1 'polypeptide(L)'
;MARPDFIFMLTRDDVTIADARERLPHALAAGVRHIGFKDIGLPLVEMSALAADIRAGGAVLYLEMVSLDAEAEATAARAAAKLGVDVLMGGVRPAVVGPIIAGTLIRYFPFAGEIVGHPSRLMGDIESIARSAADLAAHEAVHGLDLLAYRFTGDAPALIREVCGAARGKPVIVAGSIDCDARIAAVAEAGAAGFTVGTAALDAAFPAPPSLHPQLAHIGAMVRRLESDGAGVGRAGWKA
;
A
#
# COMPACT_ATOMS: atom_id res chain seq x y z
N MET A 1 8.28 -1.48 19.06
CA MET A 1 7.19 -1.37 18.07
C MET A 1 7.52 -2.28 16.90
N ALA A 2 6.54 -2.78 16.15
CA ALA A 2 6.85 -3.55 14.95
C ALA A 2 7.26 -2.60 13.84
N ARG A 3 8.22 -3.01 13.04
CA ARG A 3 8.67 -2.31 11.85
C ARG A 3 7.58 -2.37 10.77
N PRO A 4 7.08 -1.24 10.26
CA PRO A 4 6.20 -1.26 9.11
C PRO A 4 6.98 -1.55 7.82
N ASP A 5 6.39 -2.30 6.90
CA ASP A 5 6.95 -2.48 5.57
C ASP A 5 6.83 -1.19 4.75
N PHE A 6 7.93 -0.80 4.13
CA PHE A 6 7.95 0.32 3.18
C PHE A 6 7.65 -0.18 1.78
N ILE A 7 6.54 0.27 1.20
CA ILE A 7 6.10 -0.06 -0.16
C ILE A 7 6.31 1.16 -1.05
N PHE A 8 7.19 1.05 -2.04
CA PHE A 8 7.37 2.10 -3.03
C PHE A 8 6.38 1.93 -4.17
N MET A 9 5.52 2.92 -4.38
CA MET A 9 4.58 2.96 -5.49
C MET A 9 5.18 3.75 -6.65
N LEU A 10 5.28 3.12 -7.82
CA LEU A 10 5.71 3.73 -9.08
C LEU A 10 4.60 4.63 -9.65
N THR A 11 4.11 5.55 -8.80
CA THR A 11 2.93 6.38 -9.08
C THR A 11 3.16 7.83 -8.71
N ARG A 12 2.59 8.72 -9.51
CA ARG A 12 2.46 10.15 -9.21
C ARG A 12 0.99 10.53 -9.38
N ASP A 13 0.44 11.29 -8.43
CA ASP A 13 -0.95 11.77 -8.45
C ASP A 13 -1.99 10.67 -8.73
N ASP A 14 -1.83 9.53 -8.05
CA ASP A 14 -2.66 8.34 -8.17
C ASP A 14 -2.65 7.64 -9.53
N VAL A 15 -1.65 7.90 -10.37
CA VAL A 15 -1.47 7.27 -11.69
C VAL A 15 -0.10 6.63 -11.78
N THR A 16 0.02 5.44 -12.37
CA THR A 16 1.30 4.81 -12.67
C THR A 16 2.08 5.66 -13.68
N ILE A 17 3.33 5.99 -13.35
CA ILE A 17 4.17 6.86 -14.18
C ILE A 17 4.63 6.14 -15.46
N ALA A 18 4.72 6.88 -16.56
CA ALA A 18 5.09 6.31 -17.86
C ALA A 18 6.53 5.75 -17.88
N ASP A 19 7.44 6.34 -17.10
CA ASP A 19 8.84 5.92 -16.97
C ASP A 19 9.07 4.92 -15.80
N ALA A 20 8.02 4.21 -15.35
CA ALA A 20 8.07 3.29 -14.19
C ALA A 20 9.18 2.24 -14.32
N ARG A 21 9.38 1.67 -15.51
CA ARG A 21 10.44 0.66 -15.75
C ARG A 21 11.84 1.27 -15.68
N GLU A 22 12.02 2.53 -16.04
CA GLU A 22 13.30 3.25 -15.92
C GLU A 22 13.61 3.58 -14.44
N ARG A 23 12.59 3.79 -13.62
CA ARG A 23 12.73 4.07 -12.17
C ARG A 23 12.99 2.81 -11.34
N LEU A 24 12.54 1.66 -11.81
CA LEU A 24 12.65 0.41 -11.07
C LEU A 24 14.07 0.04 -10.64
N PRO A 25 15.12 0.12 -11.50
CA PRO A 25 16.49 -0.16 -11.09
C PRO A 25 16.98 0.71 -9.92
N HIS A 26 16.57 1.97 -9.85
CA HIS A 26 16.92 2.87 -8.76
C HIS A 26 16.26 2.44 -7.43
N ALA A 27 15.02 1.95 -7.49
CA ALA A 27 14.34 1.43 -6.30
C ALA A 27 14.99 0.14 -5.79
N LEU A 28 15.30 -0.79 -6.67
CA LEU A 28 15.97 -2.04 -6.31
C LEU A 28 17.39 -1.79 -5.75
N ALA A 29 18.15 -0.87 -6.35
CA ALA A 29 19.47 -0.47 -5.87
C ALA A 29 19.43 0.22 -4.50
N ALA A 30 18.35 0.96 -4.19
CA ALA A 30 18.11 1.53 -2.86
C ALA A 30 17.71 0.49 -1.80
N GLY A 31 17.57 -0.79 -2.19
CA GLY A 31 17.21 -1.89 -1.30
C GLY A 31 15.70 -2.04 -1.05
N VAL A 32 14.85 -1.37 -1.85
CA VAL A 32 13.40 -1.54 -1.74
C VAL A 32 13.01 -2.96 -2.15
N ARG A 33 12.17 -3.62 -1.34
CA ARG A 33 11.72 -5.00 -1.56
C ARG A 33 10.21 -5.13 -1.73
N HIS A 34 9.45 -4.08 -1.53
CA HIS A 34 8.02 -4.00 -1.75
C HIS A 34 7.76 -2.89 -2.77
N ILE A 35 7.33 -3.26 -3.98
CA ILE A 35 7.17 -2.31 -5.08
C ILE A 35 5.80 -2.51 -5.71
N GLY A 36 5.10 -1.41 -5.93
CA GLY A 36 3.77 -1.44 -6.51
C GLY A 36 3.53 -0.39 -7.58
N PHE A 37 2.41 -0.55 -8.24
CA PHE A 37 1.86 0.40 -9.19
C PHE A 37 0.33 0.33 -9.18
N LYS A 38 -0.35 1.22 -9.90
CA LYS A 38 -1.80 1.26 -10.01
C LYS A 38 -2.28 0.67 -11.33
N ASP A 39 -3.53 0.23 -11.36
CA ASP A 39 -4.17 -0.37 -12.54
C ASP A 39 -4.49 0.65 -13.65
N ILE A 40 -4.07 1.90 -13.47
CA ILE A 40 -4.20 2.99 -14.45
C ILE A 40 -2.84 3.64 -14.76
N GLY A 41 -2.74 4.30 -15.90
CA GLY A 41 -1.55 5.04 -16.35
C GLY A 41 -0.71 4.30 -17.37
N LEU A 42 -0.76 2.96 -17.43
CA LEU A 42 -0.07 2.15 -18.42
C LEU A 42 -1.02 1.16 -19.11
N PRO A 43 -0.79 0.83 -20.38
CA PRO A 43 -1.46 -0.30 -21.04
C PRO A 43 -1.11 -1.63 -20.36
N LEU A 44 -1.99 -2.61 -20.44
CA LEU A 44 -1.80 -3.93 -19.82
C LEU A 44 -0.48 -4.62 -20.23
N VAL A 45 -0.04 -4.45 -21.47
CA VAL A 45 1.22 -5.01 -21.96
C VAL A 45 2.42 -4.42 -21.23
N GLU A 46 2.41 -3.12 -20.96
CA GLU A 46 3.47 -2.43 -20.22
C GLU A 46 3.41 -2.77 -18.72
N MET A 47 2.22 -2.85 -18.13
CA MET A 47 2.03 -3.37 -16.77
C MET A 47 2.57 -4.79 -16.62
N SER A 48 2.36 -5.65 -17.63
CA SER A 48 2.88 -7.02 -17.62
C SER A 48 4.42 -7.06 -17.64
N ALA A 49 5.03 -6.21 -18.46
CA ALA A 49 6.49 -6.09 -18.51
C ALA A 49 7.05 -5.53 -17.18
N LEU A 50 6.43 -4.50 -16.62
CA LEU A 50 6.81 -3.92 -15.33
C LEU A 50 6.68 -4.95 -14.19
N ALA A 51 5.58 -5.70 -14.16
CA ALA A 51 5.35 -6.75 -13.16
C ALA A 51 6.43 -7.85 -13.23
N ALA A 52 6.80 -8.28 -14.45
CA ALA A 52 7.87 -9.24 -14.67
C ALA A 52 9.23 -8.71 -14.18
N ASP A 53 9.55 -7.45 -14.46
CA ASP A 53 10.80 -6.81 -14.05
C ASP A 53 10.88 -6.66 -12.52
N ILE A 54 9.78 -6.27 -11.85
CA ILE A 54 9.71 -6.17 -10.37
C ILE A 54 10.00 -7.54 -9.73
N ARG A 55 9.37 -8.60 -10.22
CA ARG A 55 9.56 -9.96 -9.70
C ARG A 55 10.96 -10.50 -9.99
N ALA A 56 11.50 -10.22 -11.18
CA ALA A 56 12.89 -10.58 -11.53
C ALA A 56 13.90 -9.88 -10.62
N GLY A 57 13.58 -8.65 -10.14
CA GLY A 57 14.33 -7.93 -9.12
C GLY A 57 14.20 -8.50 -7.69
N GLY A 58 13.42 -9.55 -7.49
CA GLY A 58 13.20 -10.20 -6.19
C GLY A 58 12.36 -9.36 -5.21
N ALA A 59 11.55 -8.43 -5.72
CA ALA A 59 10.65 -7.62 -4.91
C ALA A 59 9.23 -8.25 -4.88
N VAL A 60 8.52 -8.03 -3.79
CA VAL A 60 7.09 -8.32 -3.63
C VAL A 60 6.31 -7.33 -4.49
N LEU A 61 5.40 -7.84 -5.30
CA LEU A 61 4.64 -7.07 -6.28
C LEU A 61 3.27 -6.66 -5.75
N TYR A 62 3.02 -5.35 -5.71
CA TYR A 62 1.74 -4.76 -5.33
C TYR A 62 1.02 -4.17 -6.54
N LEU A 63 -0.29 -4.37 -6.61
CA LEU A 63 -1.18 -3.66 -7.53
C LEU A 63 -2.28 -2.98 -6.71
N GLU A 64 -2.52 -1.68 -6.91
CA GLU A 64 -3.62 -0.96 -6.28
C GLU A 64 -4.70 -0.62 -7.31
N MET A 65 -5.93 -1.07 -7.03
CA MET A 65 -7.12 -0.73 -7.82
C MET A 65 -7.58 0.69 -7.49
N VAL A 66 -7.75 1.52 -8.51
CA VAL A 66 -8.20 2.91 -8.35
C VAL A 66 -9.72 3.03 -8.51
N SER A 67 -10.30 2.27 -9.43
CA SER A 67 -11.73 2.32 -9.68
C SER A 67 -12.54 1.62 -8.58
N LEU A 68 -13.72 2.17 -8.28
CA LEU A 68 -14.61 1.71 -7.20
C LEU A 68 -15.94 1.17 -7.73
N ASP A 69 -16.09 0.91 -9.02
CA ASP A 69 -17.25 0.19 -9.55
C ASP A 69 -16.97 -1.32 -9.64
N ALA A 70 -18.02 -2.12 -9.56
CA ALA A 70 -17.90 -3.58 -9.44
C ALA A 70 -17.26 -4.24 -10.68
N GLU A 71 -17.49 -3.71 -11.87
CA GLU A 71 -16.95 -4.28 -13.11
C GLU A 71 -15.45 -3.95 -13.25
N ALA A 72 -15.07 -2.73 -12.90
CA ALA A 72 -13.67 -2.32 -12.88
C ALA A 72 -12.87 -3.07 -11.81
N GLU A 73 -13.40 -3.24 -10.59
CA GLU A 73 -12.77 -4.08 -9.56
C GLU A 73 -12.59 -5.53 -10.03
N ALA A 74 -13.62 -6.12 -10.68
CA ALA A 74 -13.50 -7.46 -11.25
C ALA A 74 -12.45 -7.52 -12.36
N THR A 75 -12.33 -6.49 -13.19
CA THR A 75 -11.34 -6.41 -14.27
C THR A 75 -9.93 -6.28 -13.71
N ALA A 76 -9.72 -5.42 -12.70
CA ALA A 76 -8.45 -5.25 -12.02
C ALA A 76 -8.03 -6.54 -11.29
N ALA A 77 -8.96 -7.25 -10.64
CA ALA A 77 -8.68 -8.54 -9.99
C ALA A 77 -8.24 -9.62 -11.01
N ARG A 78 -8.89 -9.68 -12.17
CA ARG A 78 -8.46 -10.58 -13.27
C ARG A 78 -7.09 -10.18 -13.83
N ALA A 79 -6.81 -8.88 -13.95
CA ALA A 79 -5.49 -8.40 -14.35
C ALA A 79 -4.43 -8.77 -13.30
N ALA A 80 -4.69 -8.56 -12.01
CA ALA A 80 -3.80 -8.95 -10.93
C ALA A 80 -3.42 -10.43 -10.97
N ALA A 81 -4.40 -11.32 -11.22
CA ALA A 81 -4.15 -12.76 -11.38
C ALA A 81 -3.24 -13.07 -12.57
N LYS A 82 -3.44 -12.40 -13.72
CA LYS A 82 -2.60 -12.57 -14.91
C LYS A 82 -1.18 -12.03 -14.71
N LEU A 83 -1.04 -10.92 -13.99
CA LEU A 83 0.26 -10.29 -13.70
C LEU A 83 1.06 -11.06 -12.65
N GLY A 84 0.42 -11.98 -11.92
CA GLY A 84 1.04 -12.71 -10.80
C GLY A 84 1.38 -11.78 -9.64
N VAL A 85 0.44 -10.91 -9.29
CA VAL A 85 0.55 -9.96 -8.17
C VAL A 85 0.58 -10.73 -6.85
N ASP A 86 1.42 -10.31 -5.91
CA ASP A 86 1.48 -10.90 -4.56
C ASP A 86 0.42 -10.24 -3.64
N VAL A 87 0.24 -8.93 -3.78
CA VAL A 87 -0.71 -8.16 -2.96
C VAL A 87 -1.56 -7.26 -3.86
N LEU A 88 -2.88 -7.45 -3.80
CA LEU A 88 -3.87 -6.61 -4.46
C LEU A 88 -4.47 -5.66 -3.43
N MET A 89 -4.27 -4.37 -3.61
CA MET A 89 -4.76 -3.29 -2.75
C MET A 89 -5.93 -2.57 -3.40
N GLY A 90 -6.70 -1.84 -2.60
CA GLY A 90 -7.81 -1.02 -3.09
C GLY A 90 -9.08 -1.80 -3.42
N GLY A 91 -10.04 -1.11 -4.04
CA GLY A 91 -11.41 -1.62 -4.16
C GLY A 91 -12.13 -1.69 -2.81
N VAL A 92 -13.42 -2.00 -2.85
CA VAL A 92 -14.28 -2.03 -1.63
C VAL A 92 -15.23 -3.23 -1.60
N ARG A 93 -15.12 -4.15 -2.58
CA ARG A 93 -16.10 -5.25 -2.78
C ARG A 93 -15.46 -6.63 -2.71
N PRO A 94 -15.17 -7.15 -1.50
CA PRO A 94 -14.56 -8.48 -1.37
C PRO A 94 -15.44 -9.61 -1.95
N ALA A 95 -16.75 -9.43 -2.00
CA ALA A 95 -17.64 -10.39 -2.64
C ALA A 95 -17.49 -10.47 -4.18
N VAL A 96 -16.96 -9.40 -4.81
CA VAL A 96 -16.65 -9.37 -6.26
C VAL A 96 -15.23 -9.90 -6.50
N VAL A 97 -14.26 -9.41 -5.73
CA VAL A 97 -12.83 -9.74 -5.92
C VAL A 97 -12.51 -11.16 -5.46
N GLY A 98 -13.04 -11.58 -4.32
CA GLY A 98 -12.73 -12.86 -3.69
C GLY A 98 -12.85 -14.08 -4.61
N PRO A 99 -13.98 -14.29 -5.29
CA PRO A 99 -14.15 -15.41 -6.24
C PRO A 99 -13.16 -15.41 -7.40
N ILE A 100 -12.67 -14.24 -7.82
CA ILE A 100 -11.73 -14.10 -8.94
C ILE A 100 -10.31 -14.51 -8.54
N ILE A 101 -9.91 -14.17 -7.32
CA ILE A 101 -8.57 -14.50 -6.80
C ILE A 101 -8.53 -15.84 -6.05
N ALA A 102 -9.68 -16.49 -5.87
CA ALA A 102 -9.76 -17.79 -5.20
C ALA A 102 -8.83 -18.82 -5.87
N GLY A 103 -8.07 -19.56 -5.05
CA GLY A 103 -7.08 -20.54 -5.55
C GLY A 103 -5.77 -19.94 -6.06
N THR A 104 -5.60 -18.61 -6.01
CA THR A 104 -4.31 -17.93 -6.23
C THR A 104 -3.60 -17.71 -4.89
N LEU A 105 -2.35 -17.20 -4.93
CA LEU A 105 -1.61 -16.77 -3.75
C LEU A 105 -1.79 -15.27 -3.47
N ILE A 106 -2.66 -14.58 -4.21
CA ILE A 106 -2.88 -13.14 -4.07
C ILE A 106 -3.51 -12.83 -2.71
N ARG A 107 -2.92 -11.88 -2.01
CA ARG A 107 -3.46 -11.34 -0.77
C ARG A 107 -4.21 -10.05 -1.08
N TYR A 108 -5.48 -9.98 -0.65
CA TYR A 108 -6.36 -8.85 -0.96
C TYR A 108 -6.53 -7.91 0.25
N PHE A 109 -6.33 -6.62 0.01
CA PHE A 109 -6.35 -5.52 0.98
C PHE A 109 -7.31 -4.42 0.50
N PRO A 110 -8.63 -4.56 0.69
CA PRO A 110 -9.59 -3.51 0.31
C PRO A 110 -9.43 -2.24 1.12
N PHE A 111 -9.91 -1.12 0.57
CA PHE A 111 -10.01 0.14 1.30
C PHE A 111 -11.02 0.04 2.44
N ALA A 112 -10.61 0.47 3.64
CA ALA A 112 -11.51 0.68 4.76
C ALA A 112 -12.13 2.08 4.70
N GLY A 113 -13.47 2.16 4.90
CA GLY A 113 -14.25 3.40 4.86
C GLY A 113 -14.79 3.74 3.46
N GLU A 114 -15.41 4.90 3.36
CA GLU A 114 -15.97 5.42 2.11
C GLU A 114 -14.91 6.21 1.33
N ILE A 115 -14.61 5.76 0.11
CA ILE A 115 -13.64 6.39 -0.76
C ILE A 115 -14.36 7.16 -1.87
N VAL A 116 -13.95 8.41 -2.10
CA VAL A 116 -14.55 9.28 -3.12
C VAL A 116 -13.48 10.03 -3.92
N GLY A 117 -13.82 10.35 -5.15
CA GLY A 117 -13.04 11.23 -6.03
C GLY A 117 -11.76 10.63 -6.60
N HIS A 118 -11.08 11.43 -7.41
CA HIS A 118 -9.74 11.15 -7.94
C HIS A 118 -8.96 12.49 -7.97
N PRO A 119 -7.88 12.63 -7.21
CA PRO A 119 -7.29 11.68 -6.25
C PRO A 119 -8.26 11.23 -5.14
N SER A 120 -8.12 9.96 -4.75
CA SER A 120 -9.00 9.33 -3.76
C SER A 120 -8.95 10.03 -2.40
N ARG A 121 -10.10 10.25 -1.76
CA ARG A 121 -10.24 10.79 -0.40
C ARG A 121 -11.05 9.84 0.46
N LEU A 122 -10.69 9.76 1.75
CA LEU A 122 -11.39 8.97 2.75
C LEU A 122 -12.41 9.84 3.48
N MET A 123 -13.67 9.43 3.44
CA MET A 123 -14.80 10.13 4.05
C MET A 123 -15.31 9.42 5.30
N GLY A 124 -16.14 10.12 6.07
CA GLY A 124 -16.72 9.63 7.31
C GLY A 124 -16.01 10.11 8.56
N ASP A 125 -16.32 9.54 9.71
CA ASP A 125 -15.63 9.71 10.98
C ASP A 125 -14.83 8.45 11.37
N ILE A 126 -14.02 8.55 12.40
CA ILE A 126 -13.15 7.46 12.86
C ILE A 126 -13.98 6.20 13.19
N GLU A 127 -15.14 6.37 13.84
CA GLU A 127 -15.99 5.26 14.26
C GLU A 127 -16.57 4.51 13.05
N SER A 128 -17.09 5.22 12.06
CA SER A 128 -17.66 4.64 10.84
C SER A 128 -16.59 3.93 10.00
N ILE A 129 -15.39 4.51 9.91
CA ILE A 129 -14.26 3.89 9.19
C ILE A 129 -13.77 2.63 9.93
N ALA A 130 -13.64 2.68 11.25
CA ALA A 130 -13.26 1.50 12.05
C ALA A 130 -14.31 0.38 11.96
N ARG A 131 -15.60 0.72 11.91
CA ARG A 131 -16.69 -0.25 11.69
C ARG A 131 -16.55 -0.91 10.31
N SER A 132 -16.36 -0.12 9.26
CA SER A 132 -16.08 -0.64 7.91
C SER A 132 -14.86 -1.58 7.90
N ALA A 133 -13.79 -1.21 8.61
CA ALA A 133 -12.60 -2.05 8.75
C ALA A 133 -12.91 -3.39 9.42
N ALA A 134 -13.72 -3.40 10.49
CA ALA A 134 -14.12 -4.62 11.18
C ALA A 134 -14.98 -5.54 10.30
N ASP A 135 -15.90 -4.97 9.51
CA ASP A 135 -16.77 -5.70 8.59
C ASP A 135 -15.95 -6.33 7.45
N LEU A 136 -15.06 -5.56 6.82
CA LEU A 136 -14.14 -6.07 5.80
C LEU A 136 -13.21 -7.15 6.35
N ALA A 137 -12.65 -6.94 7.55
CA ALA A 137 -11.76 -7.92 8.19
C ALA A 137 -12.46 -9.23 8.55
N ALA A 138 -13.78 -9.25 8.67
CA ALA A 138 -14.57 -10.46 8.88
C ALA A 138 -14.70 -11.33 7.62
N HIS A 139 -14.49 -10.76 6.43
CA HIS A 139 -14.64 -11.47 5.16
C HIS A 139 -13.42 -12.39 4.88
N GLU A 140 -13.69 -13.64 4.46
CA GLU A 140 -12.63 -14.65 4.24
C GLU A 140 -11.62 -14.27 3.15
N ALA A 141 -12.09 -13.62 2.06
CA ALA A 141 -11.22 -13.19 0.97
C ALA A 141 -10.32 -11.99 1.32
N VAL A 142 -10.54 -11.35 2.47
CA VAL A 142 -9.75 -10.19 2.92
C VAL A 142 -8.57 -10.66 3.77
N HIS A 143 -7.36 -10.29 3.38
CA HIS A 143 -6.11 -10.68 4.04
C HIS A 143 -5.47 -9.54 4.84
N GLY A 144 -5.91 -8.31 4.62
CA GLY A 144 -5.50 -7.10 5.30
C GLY A 144 -6.36 -5.94 4.84
N LEU A 145 -6.00 -4.72 5.22
CA LEU A 145 -6.75 -3.51 4.89
C LEU A 145 -5.82 -2.46 4.29
N ASP A 146 -6.33 -1.69 3.34
CA ASP A 146 -5.74 -0.48 2.79
C ASP A 146 -6.43 0.72 3.43
N LEU A 147 -5.67 1.67 3.98
CA LEU A 147 -6.21 2.81 4.71
C LEU A 147 -5.63 4.13 4.21
N LEU A 148 -6.46 4.98 3.63
CA LEU A 148 -6.08 6.33 3.17
C LEU A 148 -6.05 7.35 4.32
N ALA A 149 -5.35 7.04 5.42
CA ALA A 149 -5.42 7.80 6.66
C ALA A 149 -5.05 9.28 6.52
N TYR A 150 -4.03 9.61 5.71
CA TYR A 150 -3.62 11.01 5.47
C TYR A 150 -4.43 11.71 4.35
N ARG A 151 -5.46 11.04 3.84
CA ARG A 151 -6.48 11.62 2.95
C ARG A 151 -7.85 11.76 3.63
N PHE A 152 -7.87 11.49 4.93
CA PHE A 152 -8.96 11.75 5.86
C PHE A 152 -8.87 13.15 6.44
N THR A 153 -10.01 13.79 6.71
CA THR A 153 -10.06 15.09 7.37
C THR A 153 -10.21 14.89 8.88
N GLY A 154 -9.09 14.84 9.61
CA GLY A 154 -9.09 14.64 11.06
C GLY A 154 -7.76 14.12 11.58
N ASP A 155 -7.77 13.51 12.77
CA ASP A 155 -6.58 12.93 13.41
C ASP A 155 -6.21 11.58 12.76
N ALA A 156 -5.30 11.62 11.78
CA ALA A 156 -4.85 10.43 11.07
C ALA A 156 -4.18 9.38 11.99
N PRO A 157 -3.29 9.74 12.93
CA PRO A 157 -2.76 8.79 13.90
C PRO A 157 -3.82 8.10 14.78
N ALA A 158 -4.84 8.84 15.22
CA ALA A 158 -5.96 8.25 15.96
C ALA A 158 -6.75 7.27 15.08
N LEU A 159 -7.07 7.67 13.83
CA LEU A 159 -7.73 6.81 12.87
C LEU A 159 -6.94 5.50 12.62
N ILE A 160 -5.63 5.59 12.41
CA ILE A 160 -4.79 4.39 12.18
C ILE A 160 -4.88 3.43 13.38
N ARG A 161 -4.77 3.94 14.62
CA ARG A 161 -4.88 3.10 15.83
C ARG A 161 -6.23 2.40 15.93
N GLU A 162 -7.32 3.11 15.69
CA GLU A 162 -8.67 2.54 15.75
C GLU A 162 -8.89 1.48 14.66
N VAL A 163 -8.45 1.74 13.44
CA VAL A 163 -8.56 0.77 12.34
C VAL A 163 -7.68 -0.46 12.59
N CYS A 164 -6.45 -0.29 13.08
CA CYS A 164 -5.58 -1.41 13.46
C CYS A 164 -6.22 -2.27 14.58
N GLY A 165 -6.87 -1.63 15.55
CA GLY A 165 -7.63 -2.33 16.60
C GLY A 165 -8.84 -3.10 16.06
N ALA A 166 -9.55 -2.53 15.09
CA ALA A 166 -10.74 -3.11 14.47
C ALA A 166 -10.42 -4.23 13.45
N ALA A 167 -9.19 -4.28 12.92
CA ALA A 167 -8.79 -5.17 11.82
C ALA A 167 -8.70 -6.67 12.19
N ARG A 168 -9.08 -7.07 13.40
CA ARG A 168 -9.11 -8.48 13.87
C ARG A 168 -7.79 -9.22 13.71
N GLY A 169 -6.67 -8.51 13.92
CA GLY A 169 -5.32 -9.06 13.74
C GLY A 169 -4.82 -9.11 12.29
N LYS A 170 -5.62 -8.70 11.32
CA LYS A 170 -5.17 -8.55 9.93
C LYS A 170 -4.29 -7.30 9.78
N PRO A 171 -3.26 -7.34 8.93
CA PRO A 171 -2.36 -6.21 8.72
C PRO A 171 -3.10 -5.03 8.07
N VAL A 172 -2.74 -3.81 8.50
CA VAL A 172 -3.20 -2.55 7.88
C VAL A 172 -2.03 -1.89 7.19
N ILE A 173 -2.19 -1.54 5.92
CA ILE A 173 -1.25 -0.73 5.14
C ILE A 173 -1.84 0.68 5.06
N VAL A 174 -1.05 1.68 5.44
CA VAL A 174 -1.45 3.10 5.29
C VAL A 174 -0.97 3.61 3.94
N ALA A 175 -1.92 3.96 3.08
CA ALA A 175 -1.64 4.45 1.75
C ALA A 175 -1.94 5.95 1.59
N GLY A 176 -1.24 6.57 0.65
CA GLY A 176 -1.45 7.95 0.23
C GLY A 176 -0.93 9.03 1.18
N SER A 177 -0.37 10.07 0.59
CA SER A 177 0.04 11.32 1.27
C SER A 177 1.04 11.16 2.42
N ILE A 178 1.90 10.14 2.40
CA ILE A 178 3.04 10.03 3.32
C ILE A 178 4.23 10.70 2.65
N ASP A 179 4.65 11.85 3.17
CA ASP A 179 5.57 12.78 2.54
C ASP A 179 6.70 13.28 3.47
N CYS A 180 6.76 12.80 4.71
CA CYS A 180 7.78 13.19 5.68
C CYS A 180 8.02 12.12 6.75
N ASP A 181 9.18 12.20 7.41
CA ASP A 181 9.61 11.28 8.46
C ASP A 181 8.61 11.22 9.63
N ALA A 182 7.99 12.34 9.98
CA ALA A 182 7.01 12.40 11.07
C ALA A 182 5.78 11.52 10.81
N ARG A 183 5.28 11.49 9.56
CA ARG A 183 4.17 10.60 9.18
C ARG A 183 4.58 9.13 9.20
N ILE A 184 5.80 8.80 8.77
CA ILE A 184 6.33 7.43 8.85
C ILE A 184 6.40 6.97 10.31
N ALA A 185 6.93 7.82 11.21
CA ALA A 185 6.98 7.52 12.64
C ALA A 185 5.58 7.31 13.23
N ALA A 186 4.63 8.20 12.93
CA ALA A 186 3.25 8.11 13.42
C ALA A 186 2.53 6.83 12.93
N VAL A 187 2.77 6.40 11.70
CA VAL A 187 2.25 5.13 11.15
C VAL A 187 2.76 3.93 11.94
N ALA A 188 4.07 3.91 12.24
CA ALA A 188 4.68 2.84 13.04
C ALA A 188 4.15 2.83 14.48
N GLU A 189 4.06 4.00 15.12
CA GLU A 189 3.56 4.18 16.49
C GLU A 189 2.08 3.77 16.61
N ALA A 190 1.29 4.04 15.57
CA ALA A 190 -0.12 3.67 15.52
C ALA A 190 -0.34 2.17 15.23
N GLY A 191 0.71 1.40 14.93
CA GLY A 191 0.66 -0.06 14.82
C GLY A 191 0.33 -0.59 13.41
N ALA A 192 0.41 0.24 12.37
CA ALA A 192 0.25 -0.24 11.00
C ALA A 192 1.36 -1.20 10.59
N ALA A 193 1.02 -2.17 9.74
CA ALA A 193 1.95 -3.20 9.24
C ALA A 193 2.80 -2.72 8.07
N GLY A 194 2.37 -1.68 7.36
CA GLY A 194 3.09 -1.12 6.23
C GLY A 194 2.55 0.24 5.82
N PHE A 195 3.27 0.88 4.91
CA PHE A 195 2.85 2.15 4.32
C PHE A 195 3.37 2.30 2.89
N THR A 196 2.64 3.10 2.09
CA THR A 196 3.03 3.39 0.71
C THR A 196 3.60 4.80 0.55
N VAL A 197 4.63 4.94 -0.28
CA VAL A 197 5.13 6.23 -0.76
C VAL A 197 5.31 6.16 -2.27
N GLY A 198 4.75 7.11 -3.00
CA GLY A 198 4.93 7.28 -4.45
C GLY A 198 5.39 8.69 -4.76
N THR A 199 4.47 9.61 -5.06
CA THR A 199 4.69 11.01 -5.43
C THR A 199 5.77 11.69 -4.57
N ALA A 200 5.72 11.55 -3.25
CA ALA A 200 6.66 12.22 -2.35
C ALA A 200 8.14 11.83 -2.58
N ALA A 201 8.42 10.57 -2.89
CA ALA A 201 9.79 10.13 -3.21
C ALA A 201 10.20 10.59 -4.62
N LEU A 202 9.29 10.58 -5.58
CA LEU A 202 9.53 11.04 -6.95
C LEU A 202 9.75 12.55 -7.03
N ASP A 203 9.12 13.31 -6.12
CA ASP A 203 9.19 14.77 -6.05
C ASP A 203 10.21 15.26 -5.00
N ALA A 204 11.03 14.35 -4.47
CA ALA A 204 12.11 14.65 -3.54
C ALA A 204 11.66 15.37 -2.25
N ALA A 205 10.55 14.95 -1.65
CA ALA A 205 9.98 15.57 -0.45
C ALA A 205 10.76 15.25 0.84
N PHE A 206 11.55 14.17 0.87
CA PHE A 206 12.31 13.76 2.05
C PHE A 206 13.65 14.50 2.15
N PRO A 207 14.24 14.64 3.37
CA PRO A 207 15.49 15.37 3.60
C PRO A 207 16.72 14.55 3.13
N ALA A 208 16.79 14.31 1.82
CA ALA A 208 17.85 13.59 1.11
C ALA A 208 18.11 14.25 -0.25
N PRO A 209 19.23 13.97 -0.96
CA PRO A 209 19.46 14.48 -2.30
C PRO A 209 18.29 14.21 -3.26
N PRO A 210 18.01 15.12 -4.24
CA PRO A 210 16.74 15.12 -4.99
C PRO A 210 16.64 14.06 -6.10
N SER A 211 17.46 13.01 -6.07
CA SER A 211 17.31 11.86 -6.96
C SER A 211 16.62 10.69 -6.27
N LEU A 212 15.96 9.84 -7.04
CA LEU A 212 15.08 8.80 -6.49
C LEU A 212 15.81 7.84 -5.53
N HIS A 213 17.00 7.37 -5.89
CA HIS A 213 17.75 6.42 -5.05
C HIS A 213 18.03 6.95 -3.64
N PRO A 214 18.60 8.16 -3.40
CA PRO A 214 18.79 8.70 -2.05
C PRO A 214 17.47 8.91 -1.28
N GLN A 215 16.40 9.32 -1.97
CA GLN A 215 15.08 9.49 -1.34
C GLN A 215 14.57 8.15 -0.78
N LEU A 216 14.63 7.09 -1.57
CA LEU A 216 14.21 5.76 -1.13
C LEU A 216 15.14 5.16 -0.08
N ALA A 217 16.44 5.38 -0.21
CA ALA A 217 17.43 4.95 0.80
C ALA A 217 17.21 5.63 2.15
N HIS A 218 16.83 6.93 2.16
CA HIS A 218 16.46 7.68 3.36
C HIS A 218 15.24 7.06 4.05
N ILE A 219 14.15 6.79 3.32
CA ILE A 219 12.95 6.16 3.86
C ILE A 219 13.30 4.77 4.45
N GLY A 220 14.06 3.96 3.72
CA GLY A 220 14.53 2.66 4.21
C GLY A 220 15.38 2.76 5.48
N ALA A 221 16.24 3.78 5.60
CA ALA A 221 17.03 4.05 6.80
C ALA A 221 16.16 4.49 7.97
N MET A 222 15.13 5.31 7.73
CA MET A 222 14.14 5.72 8.74
C MET A 222 13.41 4.50 9.32
N VAL A 223 12.93 3.61 8.46
CA VAL A 223 12.25 2.37 8.89
C VAL A 223 13.16 1.46 9.71
N ARG A 224 14.46 1.33 9.35
CA ARG A 224 15.42 0.56 10.15
C ARG A 224 15.69 1.18 11.53
N ARG A 225 15.71 2.51 11.66
CA ARG A 225 15.86 3.20 12.97
C ARG A 225 14.69 2.91 13.90
N LEU A 226 13.46 2.85 13.37
CA LEU A 226 12.27 2.49 14.17
C LEU A 226 12.34 1.08 14.77
N GLU A 227 13.14 0.15 14.17
CA GLU A 227 13.43 -1.17 14.77
C GLU A 227 14.31 -1.07 15.99
N SER A 228 15.40 -0.29 15.92
CA SER A 228 16.38 -0.19 17.01
C SER A 228 15.79 0.41 18.27
N ASP A 229 14.87 1.37 18.11
CA ASP A 229 14.20 2.05 19.21
C ASP A 229 13.06 1.22 19.83
N GLY A 230 12.60 0.20 19.12
CA GLY A 230 11.47 -0.70 19.50
C GLY A 230 11.89 -2.11 19.94
N ALA A 231 13.16 -2.42 20.05
CA ALA A 231 13.68 -3.76 20.37
C ALA A 231 13.32 -4.21 21.80
N GLY A 232 12.07 -4.67 21.98
CA GLY A 232 11.54 -5.21 23.23
C GLY A 232 10.28 -6.08 23.13
N VAL A 233 9.60 -6.13 21.99
CA VAL A 233 8.38 -6.93 21.83
C VAL A 233 8.46 -7.75 20.55
N GLY A 234 8.64 -9.07 20.69
CA GLY A 234 8.74 -10.00 19.57
C GLY A 234 7.45 -10.06 18.74
N ARG A 235 7.60 -9.99 17.43
CA ARG A 235 6.55 -10.32 16.45
C ARG A 235 6.98 -11.48 15.56
N ALA A 236 6.06 -12.42 15.37
CA ALA A 236 6.09 -13.26 14.18
C ALA A 236 5.88 -12.36 12.95
N GLY A 237 6.93 -12.16 12.16
CA GLY A 237 6.84 -11.45 10.90
C GLY A 237 5.83 -12.15 9.99
N TRP A 238 4.92 -11.41 9.38
CA TRP A 238 4.12 -11.97 8.32
C TRP A 238 5.02 -12.19 7.10
N LYS A 239 5.10 -13.43 6.65
CA LYS A 239 5.82 -13.76 5.42
C LYS A 239 4.88 -13.52 4.24
N ALA A 240 5.34 -12.72 3.25
CA ALA A 240 4.70 -12.60 1.94
C ALA A 240 4.64 -13.96 1.25
#